data_7bb78b3c8f988ff435df07031dc8badc
#
_entry.id   7bb78b3c8f988ff435df07031dc8badc
#
_cell.length_a   1.000
_cell.length_b   1.000
_cell.length_c   1.000
_cell.angle_alpha   90.00
_cell.angle_beta   90.00
_cell.angle_gamma   90.00
#
_symmetry.space_group_name_H-M   'P 1'
#
loop_
_entity.id
_entity.type
_entity.pdbx_description
1 polymer ?
#
loop_
_entity_poly.entity_id
_entity_poly.type
_entity_poly.pdbx_seq_one_letter_code
_entity_poly.pdbx_strand_id
1 'polypeptide(L)'
;MNLPEKTTVNLVPDTVNPTPDYYCTWQTQLYATNDGKPAGQRRIIGEKALFSPEKPYGWAYFYEKARGDLLFIMDDSWDVPPDNDERYFGSLILNGEKYPDAVGKAQSNAEAIKRLSERMKSIGWKGLGGWVCAQEAAIFGDADRETYWTERLKEADAAGFSYWKVDWGGWGADAEERRKLTLLGRKYAPKLIIEHAITPEIIPLGDVFRTYDVPAVMSIPMTMNKIAAFTDTPAPQSGNTALINCEDEAYLSAACGFAMGIMRHPYSGTFMNGKADMSFPAVHRNLKTKMYEVLRAARWHRMAPAFSFDGSGLSVSESLLTDIWQLEKPDEEIEHWWLDNPLISSFIQEGRIKIKAPAAVARNTALPEIKVDENGKIPFAVAAQNPNGAFSVATLGRTEERRYFIPKCDVTVKSGKAVLIGVFGEYKNLIVKTELAGIKRVLIQDLADGAAYDITERVIIKDGETVIPGDLIKKFGTLTQPKNDTSEPGAVIFLDDGSSALQKGLLNR
;
A
#
# COMPACT_ATOMS: atom_id res chain seq x y z
N MET A 1 14.09 32.33 5.82
CA MET A 1 13.27 32.13 7.03
C MET A 1 13.98 31.09 7.89
N ASN A 2 14.37 31.42 9.14
CA ASN A 2 15.03 30.48 10.04
C ASN A 2 14.09 29.31 10.33
N LEU A 3 14.66 28.11 10.55
CA LEU A 3 13.85 26.94 11.01
C LEU A 3 13.24 27.27 12.38
N PRO A 4 12.01 26.86 12.68
CA PRO A 4 11.48 26.93 14.03
C PRO A 4 12.29 26.03 14.97
N GLU A 5 12.02 26.14 16.25
CA GLU A 5 12.74 25.38 17.26
C GLU A 5 12.50 23.88 17.07
N LYS A 6 13.60 23.13 16.99
CA LYS A 6 13.55 21.66 17.01
C LYS A 6 13.35 21.21 18.46
N THR A 7 12.33 20.40 18.67
CA THR A 7 12.02 19.84 19.98
C THR A 7 12.78 18.53 20.22
N THR A 8 12.72 18.01 21.44
CA THR A 8 13.17 16.65 21.78
C THR A 8 12.07 15.61 21.61
N VAL A 9 10.86 16.02 21.24
CA VAL A 9 9.68 15.15 21.10
C VAL A 9 9.76 14.39 19.79
N ASN A 10 9.69 13.07 19.85
CA ASN A 10 9.42 12.21 18.70
C ASN A 10 7.96 11.76 18.73
N LEU A 11 7.19 12.17 17.73
CA LEU A 11 5.78 11.81 17.61
C LEU A 11 5.59 10.40 17.04
N VAL A 12 6.57 9.89 16.29
CA VAL A 12 6.53 8.54 15.69
C VAL A 12 7.08 7.53 16.69
N PRO A 13 6.30 6.53 17.14
CA PRO A 13 6.78 5.53 18.08
C PRO A 13 7.80 4.58 17.41
N ASP A 14 8.70 4.02 18.25
CA ASP A 14 9.68 3.03 17.80
C ASP A 14 9.10 1.60 17.69
N THR A 15 7.79 1.46 17.85
CA THR A 15 7.08 0.18 17.70
C THR A 15 7.00 -0.23 16.24
N VAL A 16 6.98 -1.53 15.98
CA VAL A 16 6.74 -2.06 14.63
C VAL A 16 5.31 -1.75 14.20
N ASN A 17 5.13 -1.37 12.94
CA ASN A 17 3.83 -1.17 12.31
C ASN A 17 2.95 -2.44 12.44
N PRO A 18 1.79 -2.38 13.10
CA PRO A 18 0.89 -3.53 13.21
C PRO A 18 0.11 -3.81 11.93
N THR A 19 -0.03 -2.82 11.03
CA THR A 19 -0.70 -3.02 9.73
C THR A 19 0.09 -4.02 8.87
N PRO A 20 -0.57 -4.93 8.16
CA PRO A 20 0.09 -5.91 7.30
C PRO A 20 0.54 -5.30 5.96
N ASP A 21 1.20 -4.15 6.01
CA ASP A 21 1.80 -3.54 4.84
C ASP A 21 2.89 -4.43 4.26
N TYR A 22 2.99 -4.46 2.93
CA TYR A 22 3.99 -5.31 2.28
C TYR A 22 4.64 -4.68 1.04
N TYR A 23 5.82 -5.19 0.72
CA TYR A 23 6.43 -5.14 -0.60
C TYR A 23 6.27 -6.50 -1.29
N CYS A 24 5.90 -6.48 -2.58
CA CYS A 24 5.62 -7.65 -3.41
C CYS A 24 6.49 -7.64 -4.67
N THR A 25 7.01 -8.79 -5.07
CA THR A 25 8.05 -8.89 -6.11
C THR A 25 7.52 -8.87 -7.54
N TRP A 26 6.20 -8.92 -7.81
CA TRP A 26 5.64 -9.09 -9.16
C TRP A 26 6.22 -8.11 -10.19
N GLN A 27 6.10 -6.82 -9.96
CA GLN A 27 6.61 -5.83 -10.90
C GLN A 27 8.14 -5.81 -10.97
N THR A 28 8.81 -6.14 -9.88
CA THR A 28 10.26 -6.29 -9.86
C THR A 28 10.71 -7.47 -10.73
N GLN A 29 9.95 -8.57 -10.75
CA GLN A 29 10.19 -9.71 -11.65
C GLN A 29 10.08 -9.26 -13.10
N LEU A 30 9.06 -8.49 -13.47
CA LEU A 30 8.89 -7.94 -14.81
C LEU A 30 10.07 -7.06 -15.23
N TYR A 31 10.45 -6.09 -14.41
CA TYR A 31 11.55 -5.18 -14.73
C TYR A 31 12.91 -5.87 -14.82
N ALA A 32 13.11 -6.93 -14.04
CA ALA A 32 14.36 -7.70 -14.07
C ALA A 32 14.51 -8.55 -15.33
N THR A 33 13.43 -8.99 -15.97
CA THR A 33 13.49 -9.77 -17.21
C THR A 33 13.61 -8.93 -18.47
N ASN A 34 13.15 -7.69 -18.46
CA ASN A 34 13.17 -6.75 -19.59
C ASN A 34 12.36 -7.16 -20.83
N ASP A 35 11.58 -8.23 -20.78
CA ASP A 35 10.86 -8.74 -21.95
C ASP A 35 9.34 -8.56 -21.86
N GLY A 36 8.84 -8.16 -20.68
CA GLY A 36 7.41 -7.98 -20.45
C GLY A 36 6.60 -9.27 -20.49
N LYS A 37 7.24 -10.44 -20.61
CA LYS A 37 6.56 -11.72 -20.76
C LYS A 37 6.34 -12.42 -19.42
N PRO A 38 5.12 -12.87 -19.12
CA PRO A 38 4.84 -13.59 -17.86
C PRO A 38 5.76 -14.78 -17.62
N ALA A 39 6.09 -15.57 -18.64
CA ALA A 39 6.97 -16.72 -18.51
C ALA A 39 8.39 -16.34 -18.02
N GLY A 40 8.93 -15.21 -18.49
CA GLY A 40 10.22 -14.70 -18.02
C GLY A 40 10.15 -14.23 -16.56
N GLN A 41 9.09 -13.49 -16.21
CA GLN A 41 8.85 -13.04 -14.84
C GLN A 41 8.81 -14.21 -13.85
N ARG A 42 8.13 -15.29 -14.21
CA ARG A 42 7.94 -16.46 -13.37
C ARG A 42 9.23 -17.23 -13.10
N ARG A 43 10.16 -17.26 -14.06
CA ARG A 43 11.44 -17.99 -13.92
C ARG A 43 12.42 -17.30 -12.99
N ILE A 44 12.39 -15.97 -12.91
CA ILE A 44 13.48 -15.21 -12.31
C ILE A 44 13.48 -15.23 -10.77
N ILE A 45 12.32 -15.47 -10.14
CA ILE A 45 12.23 -15.46 -8.67
C ILE A 45 12.94 -16.68 -8.08
N GLY A 46 13.82 -16.42 -7.10
CA GLY A 46 14.63 -17.41 -6.42
C GLY A 46 15.73 -16.75 -5.59
N GLU A 47 16.58 -17.51 -4.93
CA GLU A 47 17.62 -16.99 -4.04
C GLU A 47 18.60 -16.03 -4.73
N LYS A 48 18.93 -16.27 -6.01
CA LYS A 48 19.77 -15.35 -6.77
C LYS A 48 19.12 -13.97 -6.89
N ALA A 49 17.83 -13.91 -7.24
CA ALA A 49 17.11 -12.65 -7.35
C ALA A 49 16.97 -11.96 -6.00
N LEU A 50 16.74 -12.71 -4.94
CA LEU A 50 16.54 -12.17 -3.60
C LEU A 50 17.83 -11.64 -2.96
N PHE A 51 18.96 -12.34 -3.10
CA PHE A 51 20.13 -12.13 -2.25
C PHE A 51 21.43 -11.79 -2.98
N SER A 52 21.49 -11.85 -4.31
CA SER A 52 22.71 -11.49 -5.05
C SER A 52 23.02 -10.00 -4.94
N PRO A 53 24.29 -9.60 -4.80
CA PRO A 53 24.69 -8.21 -4.89
C PRO A 53 24.66 -7.64 -6.32
N GLU A 54 24.53 -8.49 -7.34
CA GLU A 54 24.50 -8.09 -8.74
C GLU A 54 23.15 -7.49 -9.14
N LYS A 55 23.16 -6.42 -9.94
CA LYS A 55 21.92 -5.90 -10.55
C LYS A 55 21.48 -6.84 -11.69
N PRO A 56 20.16 -7.03 -11.86
CA PRO A 56 18.99 -6.40 -11.21
C PRO A 56 18.51 -7.14 -9.95
N TYR A 57 19.36 -7.88 -9.27
CA TYR A 57 19.04 -8.72 -8.12
C TYR A 57 19.26 -8.02 -6.78
N GLY A 58 19.08 -8.75 -5.70
CA GLY A 58 19.24 -8.25 -4.34
C GLY A 58 17.97 -7.59 -3.80
N TRP A 59 16.79 -8.11 -4.18
CA TRP A 59 15.50 -7.53 -3.82
C TRP A 59 15.24 -7.52 -2.30
N ALA A 60 15.82 -8.45 -1.57
CA ALA A 60 15.76 -8.48 -0.12
C ALA A 60 16.40 -7.25 0.56
N TYR A 61 17.22 -6.49 -0.15
CA TYR A 61 17.88 -5.30 0.37
C TYR A 61 17.15 -3.99 0.07
N PHE A 62 15.99 -4.04 -0.60
CA PHE A 62 15.14 -2.87 -0.81
C PHE A 62 14.61 -2.30 0.50
N TYR A 63 14.17 -1.05 0.47
CA TYR A 63 13.48 -0.38 1.58
C TYR A 63 14.23 -0.39 2.91
N GLU A 64 15.54 -0.18 2.91
CA GLU A 64 16.40 -0.24 4.10
C GLU A 64 15.79 0.43 5.34
N LYS A 65 15.15 1.61 5.16
CA LYS A 65 14.55 2.39 6.26
C LYS A 65 13.12 1.97 6.62
N ALA A 66 12.44 1.24 5.75
CA ALA A 66 11.03 0.89 5.93
C ALA A 66 10.77 -0.62 6.10
N ARG A 67 11.74 -1.50 5.74
CA ARG A 67 11.51 -2.95 5.70
C ARG A 67 11.13 -3.56 7.04
N GLY A 68 11.52 -2.96 8.17
CA GLY A 68 11.07 -3.38 9.49
C GLY A 68 9.57 -3.20 9.74
N ASP A 69 8.91 -2.37 8.94
CA ASP A 69 7.48 -2.14 8.96
C ASP A 69 6.73 -2.88 7.85
N LEU A 70 7.44 -3.54 6.93
CA LEU A 70 6.87 -4.20 5.75
C LEU A 70 7.09 -5.71 5.79
N LEU A 71 6.09 -6.46 5.33
CA LEU A 71 6.24 -7.86 4.96
C LEU A 71 6.90 -7.94 3.57
N PHE A 72 7.67 -8.98 3.33
CA PHE A 72 8.21 -9.30 2.00
C PHE A 72 7.36 -10.39 1.38
N ILE A 73 6.71 -10.13 0.24
CA ILE A 73 5.87 -11.10 -0.46
C ILE A 73 6.59 -11.56 -1.74
N MET A 74 6.91 -12.83 -1.79
CA MET A 74 7.32 -13.50 -3.03
C MET A 74 6.07 -13.68 -3.89
N ASP A 75 6.07 -13.10 -5.09
CA ASP A 75 4.90 -13.17 -5.97
C ASP A 75 4.94 -14.37 -6.92
N ASP A 76 4.02 -14.40 -7.86
CA ASP A 76 3.71 -15.48 -8.82
C ASP A 76 4.92 -16.35 -9.15
N SER A 77 4.72 -17.66 -9.06
CA SER A 77 5.67 -18.73 -9.40
C SER A 77 6.91 -18.86 -8.50
N TRP A 78 6.88 -18.33 -7.28
CA TRP A 78 7.94 -18.65 -6.31
C TRP A 78 7.95 -20.15 -5.98
N ASP A 79 6.81 -20.84 -6.11
CA ASP A 79 6.59 -22.28 -5.88
C ASP A 79 6.65 -23.13 -7.18
N VAL A 80 6.92 -22.50 -8.33
CA VAL A 80 7.00 -23.17 -9.63
C VAL A 80 8.47 -23.41 -10.01
N PRO A 81 8.85 -24.58 -10.54
CA PRO A 81 10.20 -24.88 -10.97
C PRO A 81 10.72 -23.96 -12.10
N PRO A 82 12.05 -23.92 -12.35
CA PRO A 82 12.63 -23.06 -13.40
C PRO A 82 12.16 -23.34 -14.83
N ASP A 83 11.72 -24.55 -15.12
CA ASP A 83 11.14 -24.97 -16.41
C ASP A 83 9.70 -24.48 -16.61
N ASN A 84 9.13 -23.80 -15.59
CA ASN A 84 7.79 -23.23 -15.58
C ASN A 84 6.69 -24.32 -15.68
N ASP A 85 6.86 -25.44 -15.00
CA ASP A 85 5.83 -26.48 -14.91
C ASP A 85 4.61 -25.96 -14.11
N GLU A 86 3.56 -25.57 -14.83
CA GLU A 86 2.35 -24.97 -14.25
C GLU A 86 1.55 -25.93 -13.34
N ARG A 87 1.84 -27.22 -13.35
CA ARG A 87 1.24 -28.19 -12.41
C ARG A 87 1.60 -27.91 -10.96
N TYR A 88 2.64 -27.10 -10.72
CA TYR A 88 3.08 -26.65 -9.40
C TYR A 88 2.30 -25.44 -8.85
N PHE A 89 1.52 -24.74 -9.66
CA PHE A 89 0.75 -23.60 -9.14
C PHE A 89 -0.14 -23.98 -7.96
N GLY A 90 0.06 -23.30 -6.84
CA GLY A 90 -0.62 -23.56 -5.57
C GLY A 90 0.06 -24.62 -4.71
N SER A 91 1.21 -25.18 -5.14
CA SER A 91 1.95 -26.19 -4.36
C SER A 91 2.52 -25.69 -3.05
N LEU A 92 2.94 -24.42 -3.04
CA LEU A 92 3.63 -23.76 -1.93
C LEU A 92 4.93 -24.48 -1.53
N ILE A 93 5.60 -25.10 -2.51
CA ILE A 93 6.86 -25.85 -2.31
C ILE A 93 8.03 -25.06 -2.87
N LEU A 94 9.08 -24.87 -2.07
CA LEU A 94 10.33 -24.30 -2.54
C LEU A 94 11.07 -25.30 -3.43
N ASN A 95 11.38 -24.90 -4.65
CA ASN A 95 12.18 -25.71 -5.57
C ASN A 95 13.68 -25.59 -5.28
N GLY A 96 14.41 -26.72 -5.21
CA GLY A 96 15.83 -26.74 -4.85
C GLY A 96 16.76 -26.04 -5.84
N GLU A 97 16.39 -25.91 -7.12
CA GLU A 97 17.19 -25.16 -8.11
C GLU A 97 17.02 -23.65 -7.93
N LYS A 98 15.82 -23.18 -7.56
CA LYS A 98 15.55 -21.78 -7.26
C LYS A 98 16.05 -21.36 -5.88
N TYR A 99 16.01 -22.27 -4.91
CA TYR A 99 16.30 -22.00 -3.48
C TYR A 99 17.32 -23.01 -2.92
N PRO A 100 18.53 -23.11 -3.50
CA PRO A 100 19.49 -24.15 -3.13
C PRO A 100 19.94 -24.10 -1.67
N ASP A 101 20.13 -22.93 -1.09
CA ASP A 101 20.56 -22.78 0.31
C ASP A 101 19.43 -23.12 1.30
N ALA A 102 18.19 -22.73 1.00
CA ALA A 102 17.05 -23.01 1.86
C ALA A 102 16.70 -24.50 1.84
N VAL A 103 16.57 -25.07 0.63
CA VAL A 103 16.14 -26.46 0.42
C VAL A 103 17.26 -27.46 0.72
N GLY A 104 18.50 -27.20 0.27
CA GLY A 104 19.62 -28.16 0.37
C GLY A 104 20.03 -28.56 1.81
N LYS A 105 19.57 -27.82 2.81
CA LYS A 105 19.83 -28.08 4.23
C LYS A 105 18.59 -28.42 5.05
N ALA A 106 17.42 -28.49 4.40
CA ALA A 106 16.14 -28.70 5.05
C ALA A 106 15.70 -30.17 4.97
N GLN A 107 15.01 -30.64 6.03
CA GLN A 107 14.43 -31.99 6.11
C GLN A 107 12.98 -32.02 5.56
N SER A 108 12.37 -30.84 5.41
CA SER A 108 11.00 -30.67 4.90
C SER A 108 10.81 -29.31 4.23
N ASN A 109 9.71 -29.17 3.46
CA ASN A 109 9.36 -27.87 2.86
C ASN A 109 9.11 -26.81 3.94
N ALA A 110 8.44 -27.15 5.04
CA ALA A 110 8.23 -26.22 6.15
C ALA A 110 9.58 -25.68 6.72
N GLU A 111 10.59 -26.56 6.88
CA GLU A 111 11.91 -26.13 7.33
C GLU A 111 12.62 -25.26 6.28
N ALA A 112 12.50 -25.57 4.99
CA ALA A 112 13.07 -24.75 3.90
C ALA A 112 12.47 -23.33 3.92
N ILE A 113 11.13 -23.21 3.98
CA ILE A 113 10.44 -21.92 4.09
C ILE A 113 10.85 -21.18 5.36
N LYS A 114 10.96 -21.87 6.50
CA LYS A 114 11.40 -21.29 7.78
C LYS A 114 12.78 -20.67 7.65
N ARG A 115 13.74 -21.37 7.07
CA ARG A 115 15.10 -20.88 6.82
C ARG A 115 15.12 -19.61 5.95
N LEU A 116 14.33 -19.60 4.88
CA LEU A 116 14.17 -18.42 4.03
C LEU A 116 13.54 -17.25 4.80
N SER A 117 12.51 -17.52 5.60
CA SER A 117 11.84 -16.52 6.45
C SER A 117 12.80 -15.93 7.49
N GLU A 118 13.60 -16.76 8.15
CA GLU A 118 14.62 -16.30 9.12
C GLU A 118 15.70 -15.46 8.46
N ARG A 119 16.14 -15.81 7.25
CA ARG A 119 17.07 -15.01 6.46
C ARG A 119 16.49 -13.64 6.11
N MET A 120 15.22 -13.57 5.69
CA MET A 120 14.54 -12.29 5.41
C MET A 120 14.42 -11.44 6.67
N LYS A 121 14.05 -12.02 7.80
CA LYS A 121 13.99 -11.32 9.09
C LYS A 121 15.37 -10.83 9.54
N SER A 122 16.44 -11.59 9.30
CA SER A 122 17.81 -11.16 9.63
C SER A 122 18.30 -9.95 8.81
N ILE A 123 17.74 -9.75 7.62
CA ILE A 123 17.97 -8.57 6.78
C ILE A 123 17.15 -7.36 7.26
N GLY A 124 16.16 -7.60 8.14
CA GLY A 124 15.33 -6.57 8.77
C GLY A 124 13.88 -6.52 8.31
N TRP A 125 13.40 -7.46 7.51
CA TRP A 125 12.00 -7.52 7.13
C TRP A 125 11.11 -7.97 8.29
N LYS A 126 9.89 -7.43 8.36
CA LYS A 126 8.89 -7.77 9.38
C LYS A 126 8.50 -9.26 9.32
N GLY A 127 8.46 -9.85 8.15
CA GLY A 127 8.14 -11.24 7.89
C GLY A 127 8.18 -11.58 6.41
N LEU A 128 7.99 -12.88 6.11
CA LEU A 128 7.91 -13.41 4.76
C LEU A 128 6.51 -13.90 4.48
N GLY A 129 6.02 -13.62 3.28
CA GLY A 129 4.78 -14.16 2.72
C GLY A 129 4.96 -14.61 1.28
N GLY A 130 3.93 -15.19 0.72
CA GLY A 130 3.92 -15.64 -0.67
C GLY A 130 2.57 -15.45 -1.34
N TRP A 131 2.65 -15.28 -2.64
CA TRP A 131 1.52 -15.38 -3.54
C TRP A 131 0.98 -16.82 -3.58
N VAL A 132 -0.33 -16.96 -3.68
CA VAL A 132 -1.00 -18.26 -3.69
C VAL A 132 -1.96 -18.32 -4.87
N CYS A 133 -1.77 -19.30 -5.75
CA CYS A 133 -2.75 -19.62 -6.77
C CYS A 133 -3.97 -20.27 -6.12
N ALA A 134 -5.16 -19.78 -6.41
CA ALA A 134 -6.41 -20.28 -5.84
C ALA A 134 -6.84 -21.60 -6.52
N GLN A 135 -6.00 -22.63 -6.40
CA GLN A 135 -6.22 -24.00 -6.92
C GLN A 135 -5.32 -24.99 -6.19
N GLU A 136 -5.71 -26.26 -6.21
CA GLU A 136 -4.86 -27.37 -5.78
C GLU A 136 -3.83 -27.65 -6.85
N ALA A 137 -2.55 -27.81 -6.46
CA ALA A 137 -1.49 -28.09 -7.43
C ALA A 137 -1.64 -29.51 -8.03
N ALA A 138 -1.65 -29.60 -9.35
CA ALA A 138 -1.88 -30.85 -10.07
C ALA A 138 -0.84 -31.94 -9.81
N ILE A 139 0.34 -31.57 -9.28
CA ILE A 139 1.37 -32.55 -8.86
C ILE A 139 0.91 -33.47 -7.73
N PHE A 140 -0.10 -33.11 -6.97
CA PHE A 140 -0.64 -33.92 -5.88
C PHE A 140 -1.83 -34.80 -6.33
N GLY A 141 -2.19 -34.78 -7.62
CA GLY A 141 -3.35 -35.53 -8.14
C GLY A 141 -4.69 -34.99 -7.62
N ASP A 142 -5.71 -35.83 -7.60
CA ASP A 142 -7.07 -35.50 -7.14
C ASP A 142 -7.16 -35.53 -5.61
N ALA A 143 -6.49 -34.56 -4.96
CA ALA A 143 -6.58 -34.40 -3.51
C ALA A 143 -7.90 -33.74 -3.09
N ASP A 144 -8.48 -34.22 -1.97
CA ASP A 144 -9.61 -33.51 -1.34
C ASP A 144 -9.19 -32.10 -0.94
N ARG A 145 -9.93 -31.10 -1.40
CA ARG A 145 -9.60 -29.69 -1.25
C ARG A 145 -9.38 -29.25 0.20
N GLU A 146 -10.27 -29.66 1.10
CA GLU A 146 -10.16 -29.28 2.51
C GLU A 146 -8.91 -29.87 3.16
N THR A 147 -8.63 -31.15 2.88
CA THR A 147 -7.42 -31.84 3.33
C THR A 147 -6.17 -31.16 2.77
N TYR A 148 -6.16 -30.85 1.46
CA TYR A 148 -5.07 -30.19 0.78
C TYR A 148 -4.70 -28.87 1.46
N TRP A 149 -5.66 -27.96 1.59
CA TRP A 149 -5.41 -26.64 2.19
C TRP A 149 -5.10 -26.72 3.68
N THR A 150 -5.66 -27.69 4.40
CA THR A 150 -5.32 -27.93 5.81
C THR A 150 -3.85 -28.30 5.97
N GLU A 151 -3.30 -29.12 5.10
CA GLU A 151 -1.87 -29.48 5.14
C GLU A 151 -0.98 -28.29 4.78
N ARG A 152 -1.29 -27.53 3.73
CA ARG A 152 -0.56 -26.32 3.34
C ARG A 152 -0.55 -25.27 4.46
N LEU A 153 -1.68 -25.10 5.15
CA LEU A 153 -1.79 -24.17 6.29
C LEU A 153 -0.93 -24.63 7.49
N LYS A 154 -0.95 -25.92 7.81
CA LYS A 154 -0.08 -26.47 8.88
C LYS A 154 1.41 -26.29 8.55
N GLU A 155 1.79 -26.49 7.29
CA GLU A 155 3.16 -26.21 6.85
C GLU A 155 3.53 -24.74 6.98
N ALA A 156 2.63 -23.83 6.57
CA ALA A 156 2.83 -22.39 6.69
C ALA A 156 2.99 -21.95 8.14
N ASP A 157 2.19 -22.48 9.05
CA ASP A 157 2.29 -22.21 10.50
C ASP A 157 3.64 -22.70 11.06
N ALA A 158 4.01 -23.95 10.76
CA ALA A 158 5.28 -24.54 11.18
C ALA A 158 6.50 -23.77 10.62
N ALA A 159 6.37 -23.23 9.42
CA ALA A 159 7.40 -22.40 8.76
C ALA A 159 7.46 -20.97 9.32
N GLY A 160 6.45 -20.52 10.06
CA GLY A 160 6.31 -19.12 10.49
C GLY A 160 6.09 -18.15 9.32
N PHE A 161 5.39 -18.61 8.29
CA PHE A 161 4.96 -17.79 7.16
C PHE A 161 3.94 -16.75 7.65
N SER A 162 4.06 -15.50 7.22
CA SER A 162 3.30 -14.41 7.82
C SER A 162 2.09 -13.99 6.99
N TYR A 163 2.09 -14.28 5.66
CA TYR A 163 1.10 -13.76 4.75
C TYR A 163 0.91 -14.61 3.50
N TRP A 164 -0.35 -14.83 3.13
CA TRP A 164 -0.76 -15.41 1.85
C TRP A 164 -1.51 -14.38 1.02
N LYS A 165 -0.98 -14.08 -0.16
CA LYS A 165 -1.62 -13.24 -1.18
C LYS A 165 -2.35 -14.13 -2.15
N VAL A 166 -3.63 -14.46 -1.86
CA VAL A 166 -4.43 -15.38 -2.67
C VAL A 166 -5.02 -14.65 -3.88
N ASP A 167 -4.66 -15.12 -5.06
CA ASP A 167 -4.97 -14.45 -6.32
C ASP A 167 -5.90 -15.28 -7.22
N TRP A 168 -5.63 -15.34 -8.52
CA TRP A 168 -6.35 -16.14 -9.49
C TRP A 168 -6.12 -17.65 -9.28
N GLY A 169 -6.90 -18.47 -9.97
CA GLY A 169 -6.82 -19.94 -9.94
C GLY A 169 -8.17 -20.59 -10.22
N GLY A 170 -8.23 -21.90 -10.14
CA GLY A 170 -9.41 -22.69 -10.51
C GLY A 170 -10.69 -22.34 -9.74
N TRP A 171 -10.57 -21.92 -8.46
CA TRP A 171 -11.68 -21.42 -7.66
C TRP A 171 -11.53 -19.94 -7.25
N GLY A 172 -10.67 -19.21 -7.96
CA GLY A 172 -10.35 -17.81 -7.62
C GLY A 172 -11.54 -16.85 -7.61
N ALA A 173 -12.62 -17.14 -8.34
CA ALA A 173 -13.84 -16.34 -8.34
C ALA A 173 -14.92 -16.85 -7.36
N ASP A 174 -14.65 -17.90 -6.58
CA ASP A 174 -15.60 -18.49 -5.66
C ASP A 174 -15.45 -17.91 -4.25
N ALA A 175 -16.41 -17.09 -3.83
CA ALA A 175 -16.40 -16.43 -2.51
C ALA A 175 -16.49 -17.44 -1.35
N GLU A 176 -17.23 -18.54 -1.52
CA GLU A 176 -17.39 -19.53 -0.45
C GLU A 176 -16.10 -20.34 -0.25
N GLU A 177 -15.40 -20.70 -1.32
CA GLU A 177 -14.10 -21.36 -1.19
C GLU A 177 -13.05 -20.42 -0.57
N ARG A 178 -13.05 -19.14 -0.92
CA ARG A 178 -12.20 -18.13 -0.26
C ARG A 178 -12.52 -17.98 1.22
N ARG A 179 -13.80 -18.00 1.58
CA ARG A 179 -14.25 -17.98 2.97
C ARG A 179 -13.79 -19.23 3.74
N LYS A 180 -13.94 -20.42 3.15
CA LYS A 180 -13.47 -21.68 3.74
C LYS A 180 -11.97 -21.64 4.00
N LEU A 181 -11.17 -21.18 3.03
CA LEU A 181 -9.73 -21.03 3.20
C LEU A 181 -9.38 -20.12 4.39
N THR A 182 -10.06 -18.99 4.54
CA THR A 182 -9.85 -18.09 5.67
C THR A 182 -10.19 -18.78 7.02
N LEU A 183 -11.29 -19.51 7.09
CA LEU A 183 -11.69 -20.24 8.30
C LEU A 183 -10.70 -21.37 8.66
N LEU A 184 -10.22 -22.10 7.65
CA LEU A 184 -9.16 -23.10 7.85
C LEU A 184 -7.87 -22.44 8.31
N GLY A 185 -7.51 -21.27 7.75
CA GLY A 185 -6.35 -20.47 8.18
C GLY A 185 -6.41 -20.12 9.66
N ARG A 186 -7.53 -19.63 10.14
CA ARG A 186 -7.73 -19.32 11.57
C ARG A 186 -7.57 -20.52 12.48
N LYS A 187 -7.98 -21.71 11.99
CA LYS A 187 -7.90 -22.96 12.76
C LYS A 187 -6.50 -23.55 12.80
N TYR A 188 -5.79 -23.54 11.67
CA TYR A 188 -4.54 -24.29 11.49
C TYR A 188 -3.28 -23.43 11.38
N ALA A 189 -3.43 -22.13 11.06
CA ALA A 189 -2.35 -21.16 10.96
C ALA A 189 -2.81 -19.78 11.50
N PRO A 190 -3.13 -19.66 12.80
CA PRO A 190 -3.83 -18.48 13.37
C PRO A 190 -3.03 -17.18 13.31
N LYS A 191 -1.73 -17.23 13.00
CA LYS A 191 -0.87 -16.05 12.82
C LYS A 191 -0.71 -15.66 11.36
N LEU A 192 -1.16 -16.50 10.43
CA LEU A 192 -1.10 -16.25 9.00
C LEU A 192 -2.22 -15.29 8.62
N ILE A 193 -1.88 -14.25 7.90
CA ILE A 193 -2.85 -13.31 7.30
C ILE A 193 -3.16 -13.80 5.89
N ILE A 194 -4.44 -13.94 5.57
CA ILE A 194 -4.90 -14.37 4.25
C ILE A 194 -5.57 -13.18 3.54
N GLU A 195 -4.91 -12.72 2.49
CA GLU A 195 -5.43 -11.67 1.60
C GLU A 195 -6.13 -12.29 0.41
N HIS A 196 -7.32 -11.79 0.13
CA HIS A 196 -8.09 -12.14 -1.06
C HIS A 196 -8.17 -11.00 -2.07
N ALA A 197 -8.54 -11.35 -3.31
CA ALA A 197 -8.81 -10.42 -4.40
C ALA A 197 -10.02 -10.92 -5.22
N ILE A 198 -10.41 -10.18 -6.27
CA ILE A 198 -11.39 -10.59 -7.29
C ILE A 198 -12.84 -10.59 -6.79
N THR A 199 -13.13 -11.13 -5.63
CA THR A 199 -14.46 -11.43 -5.09
C THR A 199 -14.79 -10.51 -3.91
N PRO A 200 -15.34 -9.28 -4.11
CA PRO A 200 -15.57 -8.30 -3.03
C PRO A 200 -16.48 -8.81 -1.92
N GLU A 201 -17.32 -9.80 -2.18
CA GLU A 201 -18.21 -10.42 -1.20
C GLU A 201 -17.47 -11.02 -0.02
N ILE A 202 -16.17 -11.33 -0.18
CA ILE A 202 -15.31 -11.84 0.89
C ILE A 202 -14.87 -10.77 1.89
N ILE A 203 -14.98 -9.48 1.57
CA ILE A 203 -14.45 -8.39 2.42
C ILE A 203 -14.90 -8.55 3.88
N PRO A 204 -16.20 -8.67 4.22
CA PRO A 204 -16.64 -8.80 5.61
C PRO A 204 -16.28 -10.15 6.25
N LEU A 205 -15.82 -11.11 5.47
CA LEU A 205 -15.57 -12.50 5.88
C LEU A 205 -14.07 -12.82 5.96
N GLY A 206 -13.21 -11.99 5.37
CA GLY A 206 -11.77 -12.21 5.21
C GLY A 206 -10.91 -11.45 6.22
N ASP A 207 -9.59 -11.65 6.09
CA ASP A 207 -8.61 -10.87 6.84
C ASP A 207 -8.26 -9.59 6.10
N VAL A 208 -7.87 -9.69 4.84
CA VAL A 208 -7.52 -8.56 3.97
C VAL A 208 -8.13 -8.78 2.59
N PHE A 209 -8.62 -7.71 1.99
CA PHE A 209 -9.06 -7.70 0.59
C PHE A 209 -8.26 -6.66 -0.20
N ARG A 210 -7.63 -7.09 -1.28
CA ARG A 210 -6.85 -6.26 -2.17
C ARG A 210 -7.73 -5.65 -3.25
N THR A 211 -7.57 -4.36 -3.50
CA THR A 211 -8.31 -3.66 -4.56
C THR A 211 -8.01 -4.19 -5.97
N TYR A 212 -6.88 -4.85 -6.16
CA TYR A 212 -6.46 -5.47 -7.42
C TYR A 212 -6.39 -4.48 -8.58
N ASP A 213 -5.40 -3.61 -8.52
CA ASP A 213 -5.21 -2.54 -9.52
C ASP A 213 -4.12 -2.86 -10.56
N VAL A 214 -3.89 -4.15 -10.79
CA VAL A 214 -2.97 -4.61 -11.83
C VAL A 214 -3.73 -4.80 -13.15
N PRO A 215 -3.27 -4.21 -14.21
CA PRO A 215 -2.27 -3.18 -14.36
C PRO A 215 -2.88 -1.81 -14.05
N ALA A 216 -2.35 -1.13 -13.06
CA ALA A 216 -2.88 0.16 -12.64
C ALA A 216 -2.36 1.27 -13.53
N VAL A 217 -3.11 1.55 -14.55
CA VAL A 217 -2.98 2.77 -15.32
C VAL A 217 -3.69 3.87 -14.56
N MET A 218 -2.99 4.94 -14.21
CA MET A 218 -3.57 6.02 -13.41
C MET A 218 -4.21 5.47 -12.11
N SER A 219 -3.40 4.84 -11.28
CA SER A 219 -3.83 4.07 -10.09
C SER A 219 -4.73 4.85 -9.14
N ILE A 220 -4.49 6.14 -8.93
CA ILE A 220 -5.30 6.95 -8.02
C ILE A 220 -6.79 6.93 -8.42
N PRO A 221 -7.22 7.36 -9.63
CA PRO A 221 -8.63 7.32 -9.98
C PRO A 221 -9.21 5.91 -10.05
N MET A 222 -8.41 4.90 -10.42
CA MET A 222 -8.86 3.51 -10.40
C MET A 222 -9.15 3.04 -8.98
N THR A 223 -8.24 3.29 -8.06
CA THR A 223 -8.41 2.92 -6.65
C THR A 223 -9.58 3.67 -6.00
N MET A 224 -9.76 4.97 -6.31
CA MET A 224 -10.92 5.74 -5.85
C MET A 224 -12.24 5.11 -6.32
N ASN A 225 -12.32 4.65 -7.57
CA ASN A 225 -13.49 3.95 -8.10
C ASN A 225 -13.73 2.60 -7.40
N LYS A 226 -12.66 1.83 -7.15
CA LYS A 226 -12.77 0.55 -6.42
C LYS A 226 -13.31 0.75 -5.02
N ILE A 227 -12.76 1.72 -4.30
CA ILE A 227 -13.25 2.05 -2.95
C ILE A 227 -14.71 2.50 -3.00
N ALA A 228 -15.08 3.37 -3.95
CA ALA A 228 -16.46 3.83 -4.10
C ALA A 228 -17.45 2.68 -4.39
N ALA A 229 -17.00 1.64 -5.09
CA ALA A 229 -17.83 0.47 -5.35
C ALA A 229 -18.12 -0.39 -4.10
N PHE A 230 -17.44 -0.13 -2.99
CA PHE A 230 -17.62 -0.89 -1.74
C PHE A 230 -18.58 -0.22 -0.74
N THR A 231 -19.33 0.82 -1.14
CA THR A 231 -20.27 1.52 -0.25
C THR A 231 -21.33 0.62 0.37
N ASP A 232 -21.75 -0.42 -0.35
CA ASP A 232 -22.76 -1.38 0.12
C ASP A 232 -22.15 -2.58 0.87
N THR A 233 -20.84 -2.58 1.12
CA THR A 233 -20.17 -3.67 1.84
C THR A 233 -20.64 -3.70 3.29
N PRO A 234 -21.20 -4.81 3.79
CA PRO A 234 -21.65 -4.90 5.18
C PRO A 234 -20.48 -4.87 6.17
N ALA A 235 -20.80 -4.54 7.41
CA ALA A 235 -19.82 -4.57 8.50
C ALA A 235 -19.16 -5.94 8.63
N PRO A 236 -17.89 -6.00 9.09
CA PRO A 236 -17.18 -7.24 9.30
C PRO A 236 -17.93 -8.19 10.24
N GLN A 237 -17.96 -9.46 9.90
CA GLN A 237 -18.46 -10.47 10.82
C GLN A 237 -17.49 -10.62 12.01
N SER A 238 -18.04 -11.03 13.15
CA SER A 238 -17.25 -11.22 14.37
C SER A 238 -16.00 -12.08 14.14
N GLY A 239 -14.85 -11.59 14.58
CA GLY A 239 -13.57 -12.28 14.44
C GLY A 239 -12.85 -12.06 13.11
N ASN A 240 -13.44 -11.28 12.19
CA ASN A 240 -12.80 -10.89 10.92
C ASN A 240 -12.16 -9.51 11.02
N THR A 241 -10.99 -9.34 10.41
CA THR A 241 -10.30 -8.05 10.37
C THR A 241 -10.77 -7.16 9.23
N ALA A 242 -11.20 -7.76 8.11
CA ALA A 242 -11.78 -7.08 6.95
C ALA A 242 -11.01 -5.81 6.55
N LEU A 243 -9.69 -5.90 6.45
CA LEU A 243 -8.88 -4.78 5.99
C LEU A 243 -8.99 -4.65 4.47
N ILE A 244 -8.93 -3.43 3.98
CA ILE A 244 -8.71 -3.16 2.55
C ILE A 244 -7.23 -2.89 2.34
N ASN A 245 -6.66 -3.42 1.26
CA ASN A 245 -5.31 -3.12 0.81
C ASN A 245 -5.37 -2.38 -0.54
N CYS A 246 -4.78 -1.19 -0.59
CA CYS A 246 -4.62 -0.43 -1.82
C CYS A 246 -3.20 -0.59 -2.36
N GLU A 247 -3.07 -1.15 -3.56
CA GLU A 247 -1.78 -1.38 -4.18
C GLU A 247 -1.17 -0.08 -4.73
N ASP A 248 0.12 0.12 -4.44
CA ASP A 248 0.96 1.21 -4.92
C ASP A 248 0.48 2.66 -4.64
N GLU A 249 -0.51 2.82 -3.79
CA GLU A 249 -1.05 4.11 -3.38
C GLU A 249 -0.83 4.35 -1.88
N ALA A 250 0.44 4.56 -1.51
CA ALA A 250 0.89 4.66 -0.12
C ALA A 250 0.14 5.74 0.69
N TYR A 251 -0.01 6.94 0.15
CA TYR A 251 -0.69 8.03 0.85
C TYR A 251 -2.20 7.91 0.84
N LEU A 252 -2.78 7.30 -0.19
CA LEU A 252 -4.20 6.96 -0.20
C LEU A 252 -4.49 5.93 0.90
N SER A 253 -3.68 4.86 0.95
CA SER A 253 -3.81 3.82 1.99
C SER A 253 -3.72 4.41 3.38
N ALA A 254 -2.65 5.15 3.66
CA ALA A 254 -2.41 5.77 4.96
C ALA A 254 -3.54 6.74 5.37
N ALA A 255 -4.01 7.57 4.45
CA ALA A 255 -5.02 8.57 4.74
C ALA A 255 -6.45 8.03 4.81
N CYS A 256 -6.73 6.86 4.24
CA CYS A 256 -8.02 6.17 4.37
C CYS A 256 -8.05 5.10 5.45
N GLY A 257 -6.96 4.87 6.19
CA GLY A 257 -6.84 3.79 7.17
C GLY A 257 -6.95 2.40 6.53
N PHE A 258 -6.36 2.23 5.35
CA PHE A 258 -6.22 0.98 4.62
C PHE A 258 -4.79 0.45 4.75
N ALA A 259 -4.58 -0.84 4.50
CA ALA A 259 -3.26 -1.42 4.36
C ALA A 259 -2.64 -1.07 2.99
N MET A 260 -1.33 -1.18 2.89
CA MET A 260 -0.55 -0.80 1.72
C MET A 260 0.20 -2.01 1.15
N GLY A 261 -0.08 -2.34 -0.11
CA GLY A 261 0.69 -3.28 -0.91
C GLY A 261 1.54 -2.54 -1.94
N ILE A 262 2.85 -2.75 -1.92
CA ILE A 262 3.77 -2.09 -2.84
C ILE A 262 4.32 -3.09 -3.85
N MET A 263 4.04 -2.87 -5.12
CA MET A 263 4.50 -3.73 -6.23
C MET A 263 5.42 -3.01 -7.22
N ARG A 264 5.06 -1.80 -7.67
CA ARG A 264 5.77 -1.09 -8.75
C ARG A 264 7.01 -0.34 -8.30
N HIS A 265 7.15 -0.04 -7.02
CA HIS A 265 8.40 0.46 -6.48
C HIS A 265 9.43 -0.68 -6.39
N PRO A 266 10.73 -0.42 -6.54
CA PRO A 266 11.35 0.86 -6.95
C PRO A 266 11.55 0.99 -8.47
N TYR A 267 11.00 0.13 -9.28
CA TYR A 267 11.33 0.01 -10.71
C TYR A 267 10.24 0.51 -11.67
N SER A 268 9.32 1.35 -11.27
CA SER A 268 8.29 1.80 -12.20
C SER A 268 8.85 2.72 -13.30
N GLY A 269 8.32 2.58 -14.49
CA GLY A 269 8.45 3.52 -15.59
C GLY A 269 9.59 3.31 -16.57
N THR A 270 10.56 2.43 -16.28
CA THR A 270 11.68 2.14 -17.20
C THR A 270 12.23 0.77 -16.93
N PHE A 271 12.29 -0.07 -17.96
CA PHE A 271 12.96 -1.37 -17.89
C PHE A 271 14.46 -1.25 -17.62
N MET A 272 15.10 -2.33 -17.16
CA MET A 272 16.54 -2.37 -16.88
C MET A 272 17.41 -2.11 -18.11
N ASN A 273 16.91 -2.41 -19.31
CA ASN A 273 17.58 -2.11 -20.59
C ASN A 273 17.48 -0.62 -21.00
N GLY A 274 16.83 0.23 -20.19
CA GLY A 274 16.63 1.65 -20.46
C GLY A 274 15.44 1.99 -21.36
N LYS A 275 14.69 1.00 -21.89
CA LYS A 275 13.46 1.24 -22.63
C LYS A 275 12.36 1.72 -21.67
N ALA A 276 11.48 2.60 -22.15
CA ALA A 276 10.29 3.01 -21.39
C ALA A 276 9.37 1.82 -21.17
N ASP A 277 8.88 1.68 -19.94
CA ASP A 277 7.89 0.68 -19.61
C ASP A 277 6.51 1.14 -20.04
N MET A 278 6.13 0.74 -21.24
CA MET A 278 4.80 1.02 -21.79
C MET A 278 3.75 0.04 -21.28
N SER A 279 4.15 -1.06 -20.64
CA SER A 279 3.23 -2.02 -20.00
C SER A 279 2.53 -1.44 -18.79
N PHE A 280 3.12 -0.39 -18.19
CA PHE A 280 2.58 0.30 -17.03
C PHE A 280 2.57 1.80 -17.28
N PRO A 281 1.50 2.33 -17.83
CA PRO A 281 1.36 3.78 -18.10
C PRO A 281 1.51 4.68 -16.86
N ALA A 282 1.76 4.12 -15.69
CA ALA A 282 2.21 4.84 -14.49
C ALA A 282 3.57 5.54 -14.65
N VAL A 283 4.21 5.45 -15.81
CA VAL A 283 5.41 6.25 -16.18
C VAL A 283 5.23 7.74 -15.98
N HIS A 284 4.00 8.25 -16.07
CA HIS A 284 3.67 9.63 -15.77
C HIS A 284 3.98 10.02 -14.30
N ARG A 285 4.07 9.02 -13.42
CA ARG A 285 4.38 9.16 -11.99
C ARG A 285 5.52 8.24 -11.62
N ASN A 286 6.73 8.70 -11.76
CA ASN A 286 7.93 7.88 -11.55
C ASN A 286 8.05 7.36 -10.10
N LEU A 287 7.42 6.22 -9.80
CA LEU A 287 7.35 5.63 -8.46
C LEU A 287 8.71 5.17 -7.93
N LYS A 288 9.68 4.85 -8.79
CA LYS A 288 11.03 4.44 -8.35
C LYS A 288 11.78 5.52 -7.56
N THR A 289 11.39 6.77 -7.73
CA THR A 289 11.96 7.91 -6.99
C THR A 289 11.09 8.39 -5.84
N LYS A 290 10.06 7.62 -5.44
CA LYS A 290 9.09 7.96 -4.40
C LYS A 290 9.13 7.00 -3.21
N MET A 291 10.34 6.65 -2.77
CA MET A 291 10.54 5.67 -1.69
C MET A 291 10.11 6.20 -0.33
N TYR A 292 10.17 7.53 -0.13
CA TYR A 292 9.78 8.16 1.11
C TYR A 292 8.26 8.23 1.32
N GLU A 293 7.45 8.11 0.27
CA GLU A 293 6.00 7.90 0.45
C GLU A 293 5.72 6.60 1.21
N VAL A 294 6.38 5.51 0.81
CA VAL A 294 6.24 4.20 1.46
C VAL A 294 6.71 4.25 2.92
N LEU A 295 7.89 4.86 3.16
CA LEU A 295 8.43 5.01 4.52
C LEU A 295 7.48 5.80 5.43
N ARG A 296 6.95 6.93 4.95
CA ARG A 296 6.06 7.79 5.72
C ARG A 296 4.71 7.13 5.99
N ALA A 297 4.13 6.46 5.00
CA ALA A 297 2.89 5.71 5.16
C ALA A 297 3.04 4.58 6.19
N ALA A 298 4.10 3.78 6.08
CA ALA A 298 4.37 2.70 7.03
C ALA A 298 4.59 3.21 8.47
N ARG A 299 5.24 4.36 8.63
CA ARG A 299 5.42 5.00 9.95
C ARG A 299 4.13 5.65 10.48
N TRP A 300 3.27 6.17 9.60
CA TRP A 300 1.94 6.58 10.01
C TRP A 300 1.14 5.41 10.58
N HIS A 301 1.23 4.23 9.98
CA HIS A 301 0.56 3.04 10.48
C HIS A 301 1.08 2.53 11.84
N ARG A 302 2.24 2.97 12.31
CA ARG A 302 2.66 2.77 13.71
C ARG A 302 1.80 3.57 14.70
N MET A 303 1.23 4.69 14.25
CA MET A 303 0.43 5.63 15.04
C MET A 303 -1.06 5.41 14.85
N ALA A 304 -1.48 5.17 13.63
CA ALA A 304 -2.86 4.98 13.19
C ALA A 304 -2.93 3.77 12.25
N PRO A 305 -2.97 2.54 12.79
CA PRO A 305 -3.02 1.32 11.99
C PRO A 305 -4.23 1.28 11.07
N ALA A 306 -4.12 0.52 9.97
CA ALA A 306 -5.28 0.19 9.16
C ALA A 306 -6.35 -0.48 10.03
N PHE A 307 -7.62 -0.18 9.74
CA PHE A 307 -8.75 -0.66 10.53
C PHE A 307 -9.82 -1.30 9.65
N SER A 308 -10.65 -2.13 10.26
CA SER A 308 -11.70 -2.90 9.61
C SER A 308 -12.57 -2.04 8.72
N PHE A 309 -12.83 -2.52 7.51
CA PHE A 309 -13.66 -1.82 6.53
C PHE A 309 -15.15 -2.07 6.82
N ASP A 310 -15.89 -0.97 6.83
CA ASP A 310 -17.34 -0.95 6.90
C ASP A 310 -17.85 0.05 5.85
N GLY A 311 -18.59 -0.42 4.89
CA GLY A 311 -19.16 0.40 3.82
C GLY A 311 -20.09 1.50 4.34
N SER A 312 -20.74 1.28 5.50
CA SER A 312 -21.60 2.30 6.14
C SER A 312 -20.83 3.50 6.67
N GLY A 313 -19.53 3.30 7.00
CA GLY A 313 -18.61 4.37 7.39
C GLY A 313 -17.98 5.12 6.24
N LEU A 314 -18.25 4.72 4.99
CA LEU A 314 -17.68 5.29 3.79
C LEU A 314 -18.56 6.43 3.23
N SER A 315 -17.94 7.59 3.01
CA SER A 315 -18.56 8.72 2.32
C SER A 315 -17.84 8.95 0.99
N VAL A 316 -18.60 9.07 -0.10
CA VAL A 316 -18.09 9.25 -1.45
C VAL A 316 -18.66 10.53 -2.04
N SER A 317 -17.82 11.34 -2.67
CA SER A 317 -18.22 12.59 -3.33
C SER A 317 -19.09 12.32 -4.55
N GLU A 318 -20.18 13.08 -4.70
CA GLU A 318 -20.98 13.12 -5.94
C GLU A 318 -20.22 13.82 -7.09
N SER A 319 -19.30 14.73 -6.75
CA SER A 319 -18.43 15.38 -7.71
C SER A 319 -17.39 14.40 -8.24
N LEU A 320 -17.28 14.33 -9.57
CA LEU A 320 -16.37 13.41 -10.26
C LEU A 320 -15.28 14.19 -10.96
N LEU A 321 -14.06 13.67 -10.91
CA LEU A 321 -12.90 14.16 -11.65
C LEU A 321 -12.56 13.19 -12.79
N THR A 322 -12.15 13.74 -13.92
CA THR A 322 -11.71 12.96 -15.06
C THR A 322 -10.21 13.12 -15.24
N ASP A 323 -9.48 12.02 -15.19
CA ASP A 323 -8.08 11.96 -15.54
C ASP A 323 -7.91 11.34 -16.92
N ILE A 324 -6.92 11.83 -17.68
CA ILE A 324 -6.69 11.44 -19.07
C ILE A 324 -5.20 11.14 -19.22
N TRP A 325 -4.89 9.95 -19.74
CA TRP A 325 -3.55 9.59 -20.17
C TRP A 325 -3.50 9.39 -21.69
N GLN A 326 -2.60 10.10 -22.36
CA GLN A 326 -2.37 9.92 -23.77
C GLN A 326 -1.58 8.64 -24.01
N LEU A 327 -2.16 7.66 -24.70
CA LEU A 327 -1.44 6.45 -25.09
C LEU A 327 -0.36 6.79 -26.11
N GLU A 328 0.81 6.22 -25.91
CA GLU A 328 1.86 6.17 -26.92
C GLU A 328 1.66 4.91 -27.77
N LYS A 329 2.11 4.95 -29.00
CA LYS A 329 2.15 3.75 -29.82
C LYS A 329 3.07 2.76 -29.13
N PRO A 330 2.63 1.53 -28.83
CA PRO A 330 3.46 0.53 -28.20
C PRO A 330 4.72 0.22 -29.01
N ASP A 331 5.82 -0.08 -28.35
CA ASP A 331 6.97 -0.69 -28.99
C ASP A 331 6.58 -2.11 -29.44
N GLU A 332 6.67 -2.42 -30.73
CA GLU A 332 6.25 -3.70 -31.32
C GLU A 332 7.06 -4.90 -30.76
N GLU A 333 8.24 -4.64 -30.18
CA GLU A 333 9.09 -5.66 -29.58
C GLU A 333 8.65 -6.07 -28.15
N ILE A 334 7.74 -5.30 -27.53
CA ILE A 334 7.26 -5.55 -26.17
C ILE A 334 5.80 -6.02 -26.21
N GLU A 335 5.54 -7.17 -25.60
CA GLU A 335 4.18 -7.69 -25.48
C GLU A 335 3.39 -6.86 -24.46
N HIS A 336 2.31 -6.22 -24.93
CA HIS A 336 1.48 -5.34 -24.11
C HIS A 336 0.20 -6.07 -23.68
N TRP A 337 0.33 -7.19 -22.97
CA TRP A 337 -0.80 -8.01 -22.51
C TRP A 337 -1.88 -7.21 -21.75
N TRP A 338 -1.49 -6.10 -21.12
CA TRP A 338 -2.42 -5.24 -20.40
C TRP A 338 -3.37 -4.44 -21.30
N LEU A 339 -3.00 -4.16 -22.58
CA LEU A 339 -3.89 -3.53 -23.55
C LEU A 339 -5.04 -4.45 -23.94
N ASP A 340 -4.79 -5.76 -23.93
CA ASP A 340 -5.79 -6.78 -24.24
C ASP A 340 -6.63 -7.15 -23.01
N ASN A 341 -6.25 -6.65 -21.82
CA ASN A 341 -6.99 -6.86 -20.60
C ASN A 341 -8.33 -6.09 -20.64
N PRO A 342 -9.50 -6.76 -20.52
CA PRO A 342 -10.80 -6.11 -20.58
C PRO A 342 -10.99 -4.97 -19.58
N LEU A 343 -10.35 -5.04 -18.42
CA LEU A 343 -10.40 -3.99 -17.39
C LEU A 343 -9.76 -2.68 -17.86
N ILE A 344 -8.75 -2.76 -18.72
CA ILE A 344 -8.05 -1.58 -19.24
C ILE A 344 -8.61 -1.14 -20.58
N SER A 345 -8.83 -2.08 -21.50
CA SER A 345 -9.34 -1.77 -22.82
C SER A 345 -10.70 -1.04 -22.76
N SER A 346 -11.49 -1.31 -21.72
CA SER A 346 -12.75 -0.60 -21.48
C SER A 346 -12.61 0.91 -21.23
N PHE A 347 -11.43 1.37 -20.78
CA PHE A 347 -11.14 2.79 -20.54
C PHE A 347 -10.48 3.48 -21.73
N ILE A 348 -10.12 2.74 -22.80
CA ILE A 348 -9.46 3.33 -23.97
C ILE A 348 -10.51 3.97 -24.90
N GLN A 349 -10.37 5.27 -25.10
CA GLN A 349 -11.22 6.07 -25.99
C GLN A 349 -10.35 6.99 -26.83
N GLU A 350 -10.42 6.86 -28.16
CA GLU A 350 -9.69 7.73 -29.11
C GLU A 350 -8.18 7.79 -28.84
N GLY A 351 -7.53 6.65 -28.56
CA GLY A 351 -6.10 6.59 -28.26
C GLY A 351 -5.71 7.21 -26.91
N ARG A 352 -6.68 7.38 -26.00
CA ARG A 352 -6.48 7.89 -24.64
C ARG A 352 -7.13 6.97 -23.63
N ILE A 353 -6.53 6.88 -22.46
CA ILE A 353 -7.18 6.27 -21.29
C ILE A 353 -7.85 7.38 -20.52
N LYS A 354 -9.18 7.29 -20.36
CA LYS A 354 -10.00 8.24 -19.60
C LYS A 354 -10.62 7.52 -18.41
N ILE A 355 -10.32 8.00 -17.20
CA ILE A 355 -10.89 7.46 -15.97
C ILE A 355 -11.59 8.58 -15.23
N LYS A 356 -12.87 8.36 -14.95
CA LYS A 356 -13.72 9.25 -14.15
C LYS A 356 -13.89 8.62 -12.77
N ALA A 357 -13.58 9.38 -11.72
CA ALA A 357 -13.63 8.87 -10.36
C ALA A 357 -14.14 9.94 -9.38
N PRO A 358 -14.68 9.56 -8.18
CA PRO A 358 -15.08 10.49 -7.15
C PRO A 358 -13.94 11.43 -6.76
N ALA A 359 -14.24 12.72 -6.62
CA ALA A 359 -13.25 13.74 -6.24
C ALA A 359 -12.69 13.50 -4.83
N ALA A 360 -13.52 12.96 -3.94
CA ALA A 360 -13.13 12.71 -2.57
C ALA A 360 -13.78 11.44 -2.01
N VAL A 361 -13.09 10.81 -1.06
CA VAL A 361 -13.56 9.70 -0.24
C VAL A 361 -13.20 9.97 1.21
N ALA A 362 -14.10 9.63 2.13
CA ALA A 362 -13.82 9.74 3.56
C ALA A 362 -14.34 8.53 4.33
N ARG A 363 -13.65 8.15 5.42
CA ARG A 363 -14.07 7.07 6.32
C ARG A 363 -14.29 7.60 7.74
N ASN A 364 -15.47 7.31 8.30
CA ASN A 364 -15.87 7.71 9.64
C ASN A 364 -15.75 9.22 9.92
N THR A 365 -15.78 10.04 8.88
CA THR A 365 -15.71 11.50 8.95
C THR A 365 -16.40 12.12 7.73
N ALA A 366 -16.61 13.44 7.75
CA ALA A 366 -17.12 14.17 6.61
C ALA A 366 -16.06 14.22 5.47
N LEU A 367 -16.54 14.32 4.24
CA LEU A 367 -15.69 14.57 3.08
C LEU A 367 -14.87 15.85 3.28
N PRO A 368 -13.57 15.86 2.84
CA PRO A 368 -12.78 17.10 2.77
C PRO A 368 -13.48 18.14 1.89
N GLU A 369 -13.61 19.37 2.37
CA GLU A 369 -14.10 20.50 1.60
C GLU A 369 -12.93 21.14 0.86
N ILE A 370 -12.96 21.12 -0.50
CA ILE A 370 -11.87 21.65 -1.33
C ILE A 370 -12.33 22.95 -1.97
N LYS A 371 -11.60 24.03 -1.69
CA LYS A 371 -11.82 25.30 -2.37
C LYS A 371 -11.00 25.33 -3.64
N VAL A 372 -11.68 25.50 -4.79
CA VAL A 372 -11.10 25.51 -6.12
C VAL A 372 -9.99 26.56 -6.20
N ASP A 373 -8.87 26.21 -6.82
CA ASP A 373 -7.76 27.13 -7.09
C ASP A 373 -8.07 28.12 -8.23
N GLU A 374 -7.13 29.02 -8.51
CA GLU A 374 -7.26 30.04 -9.55
C GLU A 374 -7.42 29.43 -10.97
N ASN A 375 -6.94 28.19 -11.18
CA ASN A 375 -7.03 27.46 -12.45
C ASN A 375 -8.25 26.54 -12.52
N GLY A 376 -9.09 26.50 -11.49
CA GLY A 376 -10.27 25.64 -11.43
C GLY A 376 -9.96 24.14 -11.28
N LYS A 377 -8.70 23.77 -10.95
CA LYS A 377 -8.29 22.37 -10.75
C LYS A 377 -8.26 22.03 -9.28
N ILE A 378 -8.75 20.83 -8.96
CA ILE A 378 -8.72 20.26 -7.62
C ILE A 378 -7.99 18.92 -7.60
N PRO A 379 -7.32 18.55 -6.49
CA PRO A 379 -6.76 17.21 -6.31
C PRO A 379 -7.86 16.18 -6.07
N PHE A 380 -7.56 14.90 -6.18
CA PHE A 380 -8.30 13.89 -5.43
C PHE A 380 -7.99 14.07 -3.94
N ALA A 381 -8.96 13.81 -3.07
CA ALA A 381 -8.77 13.96 -1.64
C ALA A 381 -9.35 12.77 -0.86
N VAL A 382 -8.66 12.38 0.19
CA VAL A 382 -9.12 11.33 1.10
C VAL A 382 -8.92 11.74 2.53
N ALA A 383 -9.82 11.29 3.43
CA ALA A 383 -9.69 11.51 4.86
C ALA A 383 -10.24 10.33 5.66
N ALA A 384 -9.74 10.12 6.87
CA ALA A 384 -10.27 9.13 7.79
C ALA A 384 -10.16 9.57 9.25
N GLN A 385 -11.20 9.24 10.03
CA GLN A 385 -11.13 9.22 11.47
C GLN A 385 -10.80 7.80 11.92
N ASN A 386 -9.59 7.60 12.42
CA ASN A 386 -9.13 6.30 12.88
C ASN A 386 -9.77 5.96 14.24
N PRO A 387 -10.12 4.69 14.51
CA PRO A 387 -10.74 4.27 15.77
C PRO A 387 -9.94 4.59 17.02
N ASN A 388 -8.61 4.74 16.92
CA ASN A 388 -7.77 5.14 18.05
C ASN A 388 -7.77 6.66 18.33
N GLY A 389 -8.55 7.43 17.60
CA GLY A 389 -8.68 8.87 17.76
C GLY A 389 -7.75 9.72 16.88
N ALA A 390 -6.82 9.11 16.12
CA ALA A 390 -6.02 9.85 15.15
C ALA A 390 -6.86 10.20 13.91
N PHE A 391 -6.51 11.28 13.23
CA PHE A 391 -7.13 11.72 11.98
C PHE A 391 -6.09 11.74 10.86
N SER A 392 -6.52 11.50 9.63
CA SER A 392 -5.63 11.57 8.47
C SER A 392 -6.30 12.24 7.28
N VAL A 393 -5.50 12.92 6.46
CA VAL A 393 -5.94 13.55 5.22
C VAL A 393 -4.83 13.51 4.16
N ALA A 394 -5.20 13.25 2.92
CA ALA A 394 -4.30 13.37 1.78
C ALA A 394 -4.94 14.14 0.64
N THR A 395 -4.11 14.92 -0.07
CA THR A 395 -4.36 15.38 -1.42
C THR A 395 -3.54 14.52 -2.38
N LEU A 396 -4.18 14.01 -3.42
CA LEU A 396 -3.60 13.07 -4.36
C LEU A 396 -3.58 13.68 -5.77
N GLY A 397 -2.60 13.24 -6.56
CA GLY A 397 -2.35 13.84 -7.87
C GLY A 397 -3.41 13.54 -8.91
N ARG A 398 -3.35 14.39 -9.94
CA ARG A 398 -4.15 14.34 -11.18
C ARG A 398 -3.24 13.98 -12.34
N THR A 399 -3.82 13.38 -13.35
CA THR A 399 -3.15 13.08 -14.61
C THR A 399 -3.86 13.80 -15.76
N GLU A 400 -3.13 14.61 -16.49
CA GLU A 400 -3.57 15.24 -17.73
C GLU A 400 -2.59 14.93 -18.85
N GLU A 401 -3.04 14.20 -19.85
CA GLU A 401 -2.25 13.71 -20.98
C GLU A 401 -1.00 12.95 -20.54
N ARG A 402 0.15 13.61 -20.44
CA ARG A 402 1.43 13.01 -20.00
C ARG A 402 1.96 13.63 -18.72
N ARG A 403 1.18 14.45 -18.06
CA ARG A 403 1.61 15.18 -16.87
C ARG A 403 0.87 14.71 -15.62
N TYR A 404 1.64 14.31 -14.61
CA TYR A 404 1.16 14.13 -13.24
C TYR A 404 1.46 15.39 -12.42
N PHE A 405 0.50 15.84 -11.63
CA PHE A 405 0.64 17.00 -10.75
C PHE A 405 -0.38 16.96 -9.61
N ILE A 406 -0.11 17.63 -8.51
CA ILE A 406 -1.06 17.82 -7.42
C ILE A 406 -1.49 19.29 -7.41
N PRO A 407 -2.77 19.60 -7.70
CA PRO A 407 -3.28 20.96 -7.53
C PRO A 407 -3.20 21.41 -6.08
N LYS A 408 -2.68 22.62 -5.83
CA LYS A 408 -2.61 23.21 -4.48
C LYS A 408 -3.88 23.97 -4.19
N CYS A 409 -4.66 23.47 -3.26
CA CYS A 409 -5.94 24.06 -2.86
C CYS A 409 -5.99 24.32 -1.36
N ASP A 410 -6.93 25.14 -0.92
CA ASP A 410 -7.35 25.17 0.47
C ASP A 410 -8.23 23.95 0.72
N VAL A 411 -7.83 23.14 1.70
CA VAL A 411 -8.54 21.93 2.08
C VAL A 411 -9.00 22.04 3.52
N THR A 412 -10.30 21.93 3.75
CA THR A 412 -10.90 21.98 5.08
C THR A 412 -11.34 20.59 5.51
N VAL A 413 -10.97 20.19 6.70
CA VAL A 413 -11.35 18.91 7.33
C VAL A 413 -11.93 19.10 8.70
N LYS A 414 -12.80 18.17 9.14
CA LYS A 414 -13.38 18.12 10.48
C LYS A 414 -12.74 16.97 11.24
N SER A 415 -11.81 17.27 12.12
CA SER A 415 -11.02 16.26 12.85
C SER A 415 -11.61 15.86 14.23
N GLY A 416 -12.75 16.43 14.62
CA GLY A 416 -13.35 16.19 15.93
C GLY A 416 -12.35 16.50 17.07
N LYS A 417 -12.08 15.53 17.93
CA LYS A 417 -11.15 15.64 19.07
C LYS A 417 -9.77 15.04 18.76
N ALA A 418 -9.42 14.82 17.50
CA ALA A 418 -8.12 14.27 17.15
C ALA A 418 -7.00 15.26 17.49
N VAL A 419 -6.02 14.78 18.25
CA VAL A 419 -4.78 15.51 18.57
C VAL A 419 -3.65 15.18 17.61
N LEU A 420 -3.67 14.00 16.96
CA LEU A 420 -2.71 13.58 15.94
C LEU A 420 -3.37 13.60 14.57
N ILE A 421 -2.75 14.30 13.63
CA ILE A 421 -3.25 14.46 12.28
C ILE A 421 -2.14 14.07 11.30
N GLY A 422 -2.34 12.97 10.56
CA GLY A 422 -1.50 12.58 9.42
C GLY A 422 -1.85 13.44 8.20
N VAL A 423 -0.85 14.05 7.59
CA VAL A 423 -1.04 14.97 6.47
C VAL A 423 -0.13 14.58 5.33
N PHE A 424 -0.71 14.30 4.15
CA PHE A 424 0.00 13.81 2.99
C PHE A 424 -0.34 14.63 1.74
N GLY A 425 0.66 14.89 0.88
CA GLY A 425 0.48 15.62 -0.37
C GLY A 425 0.69 17.12 -0.25
N GLU A 426 0.19 17.87 -1.23
CA GLU A 426 0.43 19.30 -1.40
C GLU A 426 -0.84 20.13 -1.10
N TYR A 427 -0.69 21.24 -0.40
CA TYR A 427 -1.77 22.14 0.01
C TYR A 427 -1.38 23.59 -0.29
N LYS A 428 -2.39 24.45 -0.51
CA LYS A 428 -2.23 25.89 -0.33
C LYS A 428 -2.35 26.20 1.16
N ASN A 429 -3.44 25.79 1.79
CA ASN A 429 -3.63 25.74 3.23
C ASN A 429 -4.39 24.49 3.63
N LEU A 430 -4.05 23.90 4.77
CA LEU A 430 -4.87 22.91 5.45
C LEU A 430 -5.61 23.60 6.60
N ILE A 431 -6.92 23.53 6.57
CA ILE A 431 -7.82 24.15 7.56
C ILE A 431 -8.44 23.00 8.38
N VAL A 432 -8.02 22.89 9.62
CA VAL A 432 -8.50 21.86 10.55
C VAL A 432 -9.55 22.43 11.45
N LYS A 433 -10.81 22.05 11.24
CA LYS A 433 -11.91 22.32 12.17
C LYS A 433 -11.91 21.25 13.26
N THR A 434 -11.73 21.66 14.50
CA THR A 434 -11.56 20.78 15.66
C THR A 434 -12.50 21.13 16.80
N GLU A 435 -12.83 20.12 17.61
CA GLU A 435 -13.56 20.28 18.88
C GLU A 435 -12.61 20.43 20.10
N LEU A 436 -11.29 20.47 19.85
CA LEU A 436 -10.33 20.75 20.91
C LEU A 436 -10.46 22.21 21.36
N ALA A 437 -10.51 22.42 22.66
CA ALA A 437 -10.60 23.74 23.24
C ALA A 437 -9.21 24.27 23.66
N GLY A 438 -8.86 25.46 23.19
CA GLY A 438 -7.66 26.15 23.68
C GLY A 438 -6.34 25.49 23.28
N ILE A 439 -6.13 25.23 22.00
CA ILE A 439 -4.87 24.72 21.48
C ILE A 439 -3.75 25.68 21.88
N LYS A 440 -2.79 25.16 22.63
CA LYS A 440 -1.64 25.90 23.19
C LYS A 440 -0.39 25.79 22.34
N ARG A 441 -0.26 24.65 21.62
CA ARG A 441 0.93 24.31 20.88
C ARG A 441 0.60 23.48 19.65
N VAL A 442 1.29 23.74 18.57
CA VAL A 442 1.21 22.96 17.32
C VAL A 442 2.59 22.47 16.93
N LEU A 443 2.78 21.16 16.91
CA LEU A 443 4.01 20.53 16.47
C LEU A 443 3.81 19.90 15.10
N ILE A 444 4.88 19.87 14.30
CA ILE A 444 4.95 19.14 13.02
C ILE A 444 6.22 18.30 12.96
N GLN A 445 6.08 17.09 12.43
CA GLN A 445 7.22 16.18 12.22
C GLN A 445 7.12 15.50 10.86
N ASP A 446 8.21 15.49 10.08
CA ASP A 446 8.33 14.53 8.95
C ASP A 446 8.18 13.11 9.52
N LEU A 447 7.27 12.33 8.98
CA LEU A 447 7.11 10.93 9.39
C LEU A 447 8.40 10.10 9.21
N ALA A 448 9.33 10.57 8.37
CA ALA A 448 10.64 9.98 8.18
C ALA A 448 11.73 10.52 9.14
N ASP A 449 11.43 11.52 9.98
CA ASP A 449 12.35 12.10 10.99
C ASP A 449 12.12 11.48 12.37
N GLY A 450 13.03 11.77 13.30
CA GLY A 450 13.00 11.37 14.71
C GLY A 450 12.63 12.50 15.67
N ALA A 451 12.29 13.70 15.20
CA ALA A 451 11.94 14.83 16.08
C ALA A 451 10.95 15.81 15.44
N ALA A 452 10.09 16.37 16.27
CA ALA A 452 9.11 17.38 15.90
C ALA A 452 9.68 18.80 15.99
N TYR A 453 9.02 19.73 15.29
CA TYR A 453 9.29 21.17 15.30
C TYR A 453 8.07 21.93 15.81
N ASP A 454 8.28 22.93 16.62
CA ASP A 454 7.23 23.82 17.11
C ASP A 454 6.90 24.88 16.06
N ILE A 455 5.68 24.84 15.53
CA ILE A 455 5.20 25.77 14.51
C ILE A 455 4.07 26.67 15.02
N THR A 456 3.83 26.73 16.32
CA THR A 456 2.69 27.44 16.94
C THR A 456 2.57 28.88 16.46
N GLU A 457 3.68 29.61 16.40
CA GLU A 457 3.70 31.01 15.95
C GLU A 457 3.58 31.20 14.43
N ARG A 458 3.53 30.11 13.66
CA ARG A 458 3.48 30.12 12.19
C ARG A 458 2.16 29.64 11.62
N VAL A 459 1.27 29.24 12.46
CA VAL A 459 -0.11 28.82 12.12
C VAL A 459 -1.11 29.84 12.69
N ILE A 460 -2.30 29.86 12.13
CA ILE A 460 -3.37 30.68 12.66
C ILE A 460 -4.27 29.80 13.50
N ILE A 461 -4.32 30.05 14.80
CA ILE A 461 -5.22 29.35 15.74
C ILE A 461 -6.36 30.29 16.06
N LYS A 462 -7.57 29.84 15.77
CA LYS A 462 -8.84 30.48 16.14
C LYS A 462 -9.67 29.49 16.94
N ASP A 463 -10.74 29.94 17.56
CA ASP A 463 -11.66 29.07 18.27
C ASP A 463 -12.25 28.01 17.30
N GLY A 464 -11.99 26.74 17.60
CA GLY A 464 -12.43 25.60 16.79
C GLY A 464 -11.74 25.45 15.41
N GLU A 465 -10.71 26.25 15.08
CA GLU A 465 -10.06 26.18 13.77
C GLU A 465 -8.54 26.42 13.86
N THR A 466 -7.76 25.61 13.17
CA THR A 466 -6.32 25.80 12.97
C THR A 466 -5.99 25.83 11.48
N VAL A 467 -5.41 26.92 10.99
CA VAL A 467 -4.98 27.06 9.59
C VAL A 467 -3.48 26.86 9.49
N ILE A 468 -3.07 25.85 8.72
CA ILE A 468 -1.68 25.46 8.54
C ILE A 468 -1.28 25.74 7.08
N PRO A 469 -0.35 26.67 6.83
CA PRO A 469 0.13 26.96 5.49
C PRO A 469 0.75 25.73 4.81
N GLY A 470 0.40 25.48 3.55
CA GLY A 470 0.91 24.33 2.80
C GLY A 470 2.44 24.34 2.63
N ASP A 471 3.06 25.51 2.60
CA ASP A 471 4.52 25.62 2.53
C ASP A 471 5.20 25.11 3.81
N LEU A 472 4.57 25.20 4.97
CA LEU A 472 5.07 24.55 6.20
C LEU A 472 4.96 23.04 6.10
N ILE A 473 3.81 22.53 5.64
CA ILE A 473 3.60 21.09 5.42
C ILE A 473 4.68 20.57 4.45
N LYS A 474 4.88 21.25 3.33
CA LYS A 474 5.92 20.89 2.36
C LYS A 474 7.30 20.87 2.97
N LYS A 475 7.69 21.97 3.64
CA LYS A 475 9.01 22.13 4.23
C LYS A 475 9.33 21.05 5.25
N PHE A 476 8.39 20.77 6.16
CA PHE A 476 8.61 19.80 7.23
C PHE A 476 8.26 18.37 6.81
N GLY A 477 7.33 18.16 5.90
CA GLY A 477 6.96 16.83 5.39
C GLY A 477 7.97 16.26 4.37
N THR A 478 9.02 17.02 3.99
CA THR A 478 10.11 16.55 3.11
C THR A 478 11.49 16.76 3.71
N LEU A 479 11.57 17.07 5.01
CA LEU A 479 12.79 17.57 5.64
C LEU A 479 13.98 16.61 5.55
N THR A 480 13.72 15.31 5.68
CA THR A 480 14.74 14.25 5.65
C THR A 480 14.89 13.56 4.30
N GLN A 481 14.16 14.03 3.30
CA GLN A 481 14.11 13.42 1.99
C GLN A 481 15.43 13.61 1.22
N PRO A 482 16.01 12.53 0.63
CA PRO A 482 17.15 12.66 -0.25
C PRO A 482 16.82 13.47 -1.51
N LYS A 483 17.82 14.15 -2.07
CA LYS A 483 17.63 15.01 -3.26
C LYS A 483 17.10 14.27 -4.48
N ASN A 484 17.36 12.97 -4.59
CA ASN A 484 16.91 12.12 -5.69
C ASN A 484 15.56 11.44 -5.44
N ASP A 485 14.97 11.64 -4.26
CA ASP A 485 13.62 11.17 -3.95
C ASP A 485 12.63 12.32 -4.21
N THR A 486 11.58 12.05 -4.96
CA THR A 486 10.57 13.03 -5.40
C THR A 486 9.22 12.81 -4.73
N SER A 487 9.20 12.14 -3.59
CA SER A 487 7.98 11.92 -2.80
C SER A 487 7.31 13.24 -2.43
N GLU A 488 6.01 13.25 -2.45
CA GLU A 488 5.22 14.32 -1.88
C GLU A 488 5.42 14.41 -0.36
N PRO A 489 5.09 15.56 0.26
CA PRO A 489 5.19 15.72 1.70
C PRO A 489 4.36 14.70 2.47
N GLY A 490 4.89 14.22 3.61
CA GLY A 490 4.16 13.40 4.56
C GLY A 490 4.60 13.71 5.98
N ALA A 491 3.69 14.26 6.77
CA ALA A 491 3.97 14.74 8.12
C ALA A 491 2.88 14.29 9.11
N VAL A 492 3.24 14.28 10.38
CA VAL A 492 2.27 14.27 11.47
C VAL A 492 2.23 15.65 12.12
N ILE A 493 1.02 16.14 12.36
CA ILE A 493 0.74 17.36 13.11
C ILE A 493 0.15 16.95 14.46
N PHE A 494 0.65 17.57 15.51
CA PHE A 494 0.13 17.39 16.87
C PHE A 494 -0.45 18.70 17.38
N LEU A 495 -1.75 18.67 17.72
CA LEU A 495 -2.51 19.77 18.30
C LEU A 495 -2.57 19.58 19.81
N ASP A 496 -1.81 20.38 20.55
CA ASP A 496 -1.70 20.28 22.01
C ASP A 496 -2.68 21.26 22.70
N ASP A 497 -3.75 20.73 23.30
CA ASP A 497 -4.69 21.49 24.13
C ASP A 497 -4.42 21.36 25.64
N GLY A 498 -3.44 20.56 26.03
CA GLY A 498 -3.08 20.28 27.42
C GLY A 498 -3.92 19.21 28.11
N SER A 499 -4.91 18.62 27.44
CA SER A 499 -5.92 17.73 28.07
C SER A 499 -5.66 16.24 27.86
N SER A 500 -4.95 15.82 26.81
CA SER A 500 -4.92 14.43 26.40
C SER A 500 -3.91 13.56 27.16
N ALA A 501 -4.29 12.31 27.45
CA ALA A 501 -3.41 11.28 28.01
C ALA A 501 -2.22 10.95 27.09
N LEU A 502 -2.41 11.13 25.78
CA LEU A 502 -1.37 10.99 24.76
C LEU A 502 -0.24 12.00 24.97
N GLN A 503 -0.57 13.22 25.42
CA GLN A 503 0.40 14.25 25.79
C GLN A 503 1.30 13.80 26.93
N LYS A 504 0.73 13.21 27.97
CA LYS A 504 1.52 12.68 29.11
C LYS A 504 2.43 11.53 28.67
N GLY A 505 2.01 10.71 27.74
CA GLY A 505 2.82 9.62 27.18
C GLY A 505 3.91 10.09 26.21
N LEU A 506 3.69 11.15 25.42
CA LEU A 506 4.65 11.71 24.47
C LEU A 506 5.67 12.65 25.13
N LEU A 507 5.26 13.38 26.18
CA LEU A 507 6.13 14.31 26.92
C LEU A 507 7.00 13.59 27.99
N ASN A 508 6.68 12.34 28.34
CA ASN A 508 7.42 11.53 29.31
C ASN A 508 8.33 10.47 28.64
N ARG A 509 8.57 10.57 27.34
CA ARG A 509 9.51 9.72 26.58
C ARG A 509 10.81 10.49 26.25
#